data_0d3aa431f7c9c725f185c09580417922
#
_entry.id   0d3aa431f7c9c725f185c09580417922
#
_cell.length_a   1.000
_cell.length_b   1.000
_cell.length_c   1.000
_cell.angle_alpha   90.00
_cell.angle_beta   90.00
_cell.angle_gamma   90.00
#
_symmetry.space_group_name_H-M   'P 1'
#
loop_
_entity.id
_entity.type
_entity.pdbx_description
1 polymer ?
#
loop_
_entity_poly.entity_id
_entity_poly.type
_entity_poly.pdbx_seq_one_letter_code
_entity_poly.pdbx_strand_id
1 'polypeptide(L)'
;MSNNFKLAPSILSADFSDLQSALHICKSGGADWIHVDVMDNQFVPNLTIGPLVVKSLRPKTRKFIDVHMMVINPETLVEPFAKAGADSITFHIEATDDPNSIIDLIKSCGCKVGISLKPKTPLSDILPFLEKVDLVLVMSVEPGFGGQGFIPKSNDRILELKKYLNENCLDRVLIQVDG
;
A
#
# COMPACT_ATOMS: atom_id res chain seq x y z
N MET A 1 8.25 -15.45 -20.98
CA MET A 1 8.06 -14.21 -20.21
C MET A 1 7.92 -14.63 -18.75
N SER A 2 8.89 -14.36 -17.88
CA SER A 2 8.75 -14.64 -16.47
C SER A 2 7.70 -13.66 -15.92
N ASN A 3 6.53 -14.17 -15.55
CA ASN A 3 5.55 -13.36 -14.79
C ASN A 3 6.21 -12.99 -13.47
N ASN A 4 6.67 -11.75 -13.37
CA ASN A 4 7.38 -11.28 -12.20
C ASN A 4 6.37 -10.73 -11.19
N PHE A 5 5.46 -11.61 -10.73
CA PHE A 5 4.56 -11.27 -9.62
C PHE A 5 5.34 -11.15 -8.32
N LYS A 6 4.97 -10.18 -7.50
CA LYS A 6 5.49 -10.01 -6.14
C LYS A 6 4.42 -10.41 -5.14
N LEU A 7 4.81 -11.19 -4.16
CA LEU A 7 3.96 -11.58 -3.05
C LEU A 7 4.22 -10.67 -1.85
N ALA A 8 3.19 -9.97 -1.40
CA ALA A 8 3.23 -9.01 -0.29
C ALA A 8 2.17 -9.36 0.78
N PRO A 9 2.40 -10.41 1.60
CA PRO A 9 1.44 -10.76 2.64
C PRO A 9 1.32 -9.65 3.67
N SER A 10 0.05 -9.35 4.06
CA SER A 10 -0.23 -8.40 5.12
C SER A 10 -0.02 -9.03 6.50
N ILE A 11 0.64 -8.29 7.38
CA ILE A 11 0.76 -8.66 8.80
C ILE A 11 -0.53 -8.39 9.58
N LEU A 12 -1.54 -7.78 8.98
CA LEU A 12 -2.85 -7.57 9.60
C LEU A 12 -3.50 -8.89 10.07
N SER A 13 -3.26 -9.98 9.33
CA SER A 13 -3.77 -11.32 9.64
C SER A 13 -2.84 -12.13 10.58
N ALA A 14 -1.75 -11.54 11.06
CA ALA A 14 -0.81 -12.21 11.94
C ALA A 14 -1.23 -12.10 13.42
N ASP A 15 -0.64 -12.95 14.26
CA ASP A 15 -0.66 -12.75 15.71
C ASP A 15 0.23 -11.58 16.09
N PHE A 16 -0.34 -10.48 16.54
CA PHE A 16 0.40 -9.27 16.93
C PHE A 16 1.26 -9.47 18.18
N SER A 17 1.02 -10.50 18.97
CA SER A 17 1.88 -10.86 20.09
C SER A 17 3.18 -11.55 19.65
N ASP A 18 3.22 -12.10 18.40
CA ASP A 18 4.39 -12.77 17.82
C ASP A 18 4.61 -12.43 16.35
N LEU A 19 4.79 -11.16 16.05
CA LEU A 19 5.09 -10.69 14.71
C LEU A 19 6.44 -11.20 14.17
N GLN A 20 7.36 -11.62 15.05
CA GLN A 20 8.63 -12.21 14.61
C GLN A 20 8.41 -13.55 13.91
N SER A 21 7.54 -14.41 14.43
CA SER A 21 7.14 -15.66 13.78
C SER A 21 6.42 -15.40 12.47
N ALA A 22 5.56 -14.37 12.40
CA ALA A 22 4.90 -13.95 11.16
C ALA A 22 5.92 -13.57 10.08
N LEU A 23 6.97 -12.79 10.41
CA LEU A 23 8.05 -12.46 9.48
C LEU A 23 8.82 -13.71 9.02
N HIS A 24 9.02 -14.69 9.90
CA HIS A 24 9.67 -15.95 9.56
C HIS A 24 8.82 -16.74 8.56
N ILE A 25 7.51 -16.84 8.78
CA ILE A 25 6.56 -17.49 7.85
C ILE A 25 6.58 -16.81 6.50
N CYS A 26 6.49 -15.47 6.45
CA CYS A 26 6.58 -14.71 5.21
C CYS A 26 7.90 -14.99 4.46
N LYS A 27 9.03 -15.02 5.17
CA LYS A 27 10.34 -15.30 4.59
C LYS A 27 10.42 -16.71 4.02
N SER A 28 10.01 -17.74 4.75
CA SER A 28 10.04 -19.13 4.33
C SER A 28 9.03 -19.45 3.24
N GLY A 29 7.87 -18.74 3.24
CA GLY A 29 6.86 -18.84 2.20
C GLY A 29 7.19 -18.09 0.90
N GLY A 30 8.38 -17.47 0.80
CA GLY A 30 8.83 -16.81 -0.43
C GLY A 30 8.24 -15.41 -0.66
N ALA A 31 7.67 -14.76 0.36
CA ALA A 31 7.21 -13.38 0.23
C ALA A 31 8.33 -12.46 -0.27
N ASP A 32 8.00 -11.53 -1.16
CA ASP A 32 8.92 -10.49 -1.63
C ASP A 32 8.90 -9.30 -0.68
N TRP A 33 7.72 -8.88 -0.25
CA TRP A 33 7.46 -7.72 0.58
C TRP A 33 6.73 -8.12 1.86
N ILE A 34 6.66 -7.22 2.81
CA ILE A 34 5.80 -7.28 4.00
C ILE A 34 4.82 -6.12 3.90
N HIS A 35 3.54 -6.44 3.78
CA HIS A 35 2.49 -5.43 3.71
C HIS A 35 2.00 -5.06 5.10
N VAL A 36 1.79 -3.75 5.32
CA VAL A 36 1.46 -3.18 6.63
C VAL A 36 0.24 -2.28 6.49
N ASP A 37 -0.93 -2.78 6.87
CA ASP A 37 -2.19 -2.06 6.83
C ASP A 37 -2.36 -1.17 8.07
N VAL A 38 -2.31 0.15 7.84
CA VAL A 38 -2.42 1.18 8.86
C VAL A 38 -3.81 1.81 8.82
N MET A 39 -4.52 1.73 9.93
CA MET A 39 -5.89 2.22 10.06
C MET A 39 -6.05 3.06 11.32
N ASP A 40 -6.81 4.14 11.25
CA ASP A 40 -6.93 5.17 12.29
C ASP A 40 -8.30 5.24 12.97
N ASN A 41 -9.21 4.33 12.63
CA ASN A 41 -10.61 4.36 13.08
C ASN A 41 -11.39 5.63 12.67
N GLN A 42 -10.93 6.33 11.62
CA GLN A 42 -11.60 7.50 11.06
C GLN A 42 -11.83 7.34 9.56
N PHE A 43 -10.78 7.06 8.79
CA PHE A 43 -10.88 6.78 7.36
C PHE A 43 -11.60 5.45 7.10
N VAL A 44 -11.39 4.46 7.98
CA VAL A 44 -12.05 3.15 8.01
C VAL A 44 -12.46 2.81 9.45
N PRO A 45 -13.51 1.99 9.68
CA PRO A 45 -14.02 1.68 11.01
C PRO A 45 -13.17 0.60 11.72
N ASN A 46 -11.86 0.75 11.70
CA ASN A 46 -10.90 -0.14 12.38
C ASN A 46 -9.65 0.64 12.78
N LEU A 47 -8.99 0.20 13.83
CA LEU A 47 -7.71 0.73 14.33
C LEU A 47 -6.69 -0.40 14.36
N THR A 48 -5.52 -0.22 13.73
CA THR A 48 -4.52 -1.30 13.67
C THR A 48 -3.20 -0.91 14.31
N ILE A 49 -2.22 -0.54 13.52
CA ILE A 49 -0.83 -0.38 13.94
C ILE A 49 -0.26 0.96 13.49
N GLY A 50 0.78 1.39 14.18
CA GLY A 50 1.47 2.63 13.90
C GLY A 50 2.98 2.44 13.65
N PRO A 51 3.73 3.55 13.48
CA PRO A 51 5.16 3.52 13.17
C PRO A 51 6.03 2.72 14.15
N LEU A 52 5.62 2.61 15.42
CA LEU A 52 6.36 1.82 16.43
C LEU A 52 6.44 0.33 16.07
N VAL A 53 5.40 -0.22 15.45
CA VAL A 53 5.41 -1.61 15.00
C VAL A 53 6.41 -1.78 13.85
N VAL A 54 6.36 -0.93 12.83
CA VAL A 54 7.32 -0.94 11.71
C VAL A 54 8.76 -0.79 12.23
N LYS A 55 9.01 0.12 13.15
CA LYS A 55 10.31 0.30 13.80
C LYS A 55 10.80 -0.97 14.51
N SER A 56 9.89 -1.71 15.13
CA SER A 56 10.21 -2.97 15.82
C SER A 56 10.48 -4.12 14.84
N LEU A 57 9.82 -4.12 13.68
CA LEU A 57 9.97 -5.13 12.63
C LEU A 57 11.22 -4.90 11.77
N ARG A 58 11.59 -3.65 11.49
CA ARG A 58 12.68 -3.31 10.58
C ARG A 58 14.00 -4.03 10.87
N PRO A 59 14.51 -4.10 12.11
CA PRO A 59 15.74 -4.83 12.42
C PRO A 59 15.62 -6.35 12.28
N LYS A 60 14.41 -6.90 12.19
CA LYS A 60 14.12 -8.33 12.10
C LYS A 60 13.98 -8.84 10.66
N THR A 61 13.87 -7.96 9.68
CA THR A 61 13.72 -8.33 8.28
C THR A 61 14.50 -7.40 7.36
N ARG A 62 15.00 -7.97 6.24
CA ARG A 62 15.52 -7.20 5.10
C ARG A 62 14.53 -7.14 3.94
N LYS A 63 13.33 -7.70 4.11
CA LYS A 63 12.27 -7.61 3.11
C LYS A 63 11.82 -6.16 2.98
N PHE A 64 11.32 -5.83 1.81
CA PHE A 64 10.72 -4.54 1.52
C PHE A 64 9.47 -4.37 2.40
N ILE A 65 9.38 -3.27 3.15
CA ILE A 65 8.23 -2.94 4.00
C ILE A 65 7.37 -1.94 3.25
N ASP A 66 6.19 -2.39 2.88
CA ASP A 66 5.19 -1.68 2.11
C ASP A 66 4.06 -1.23 3.04
N VAL A 67 3.99 0.07 3.31
CA VAL A 67 3.02 0.66 4.24
C VAL A 67 1.82 1.19 3.46
N HIS A 68 0.63 0.67 3.76
CA HIS A 68 -0.65 1.10 3.21
C HIS A 68 -1.44 1.90 4.25
N MET A 69 -1.57 3.19 4.03
CA MET A 69 -2.22 4.13 4.97
C MET A 69 -3.70 4.33 4.62
N MET A 70 -4.58 3.73 5.40
CA MET A 70 -6.02 3.95 5.43
C MET A 70 -6.36 4.91 6.59
N VAL A 71 -5.90 6.16 6.46
CA VAL A 71 -5.97 7.18 7.51
C VAL A 71 -6.42 8.52 6.93
N ILE A 72 -7.06 9.35 7.73
CA ILE A 72 -7.22 10.76 7.42
C ILE A 72 -5.90 11.50 7.70
N ASN A 73 -5.64 12.60 7.03
CA ASN A 73 -4.42 13.41 7.18
C ASN A 73 -3.12 12.59 7.07
N PRO A 74 -2.91 11.81 5.98
CA PRO A 74 -1.75 10.91 5.83
C PRO A 74 -0.41 11.63 5.92
N GLU A 75 -0.33 12.93 5.60
CA GLU A 75 0.87 13.77 5.71
C GLU A 75 1.50 13.74 7.10
N THR A 76 0.70 13.60 8.15
CA THR A 76 1.18 13.56 9.54
C THR A 76 1.95 12.29 9.88
N LEU A 77 1.76 11.23 9.11
CA LEU A 77 2.33 9.90 9.35
C LEU A 77 3.47 9.53 8.37
N VAL A 78 3.65 10.25 7.27
CA VAL A 78 4.69 9.96 6.27
C VAL A 78 6.09 9.91 6.91
N GLU A 79 6.53 11.00 7.53
CA GLU A 79 7.86 11.03 8.18
C GLU A 79 8.01 9.98 9.29
N PRO A 80 7.04 9.80 10.21
CA PRO A 80 7.10 8.75 11.22
C PRO A 80 7.30 7.35 10.64
N PHE A 81 6.59 6.97 9.57
CA PHE A 81 6.75 5.67 8.94
C PHE A 81 8.07 5.54 8.18
N ALA A 82 8.50 6.58 7.46
CA ALA A 82 9.78 6.58 6.80
C ALA A 82 10.94 6.41 7.81
N LYS A 83 10.93 7.17 8.91
CA LYS A 83 11.90 7.04 10.01
C LYS A 83 11.84 5.68 10.71
N ALA A 84 10.68 5.02 10.70
CA ALA A 84 10.53 3.67 11.23
C ALA A 84 11.11 2.59 10.30
N GLY A 85 11.40 2.91 9.04
CA GLY A 85 12.03 2.02 8.07
C GLY A 85 11.06 1.44 7.03
N ALA A 86 9.98 2.15 6.70
CA ALA A 86 9.16 1.87 5.52
C ALA A 86 10.00 2.08 4.25
N ASP A 87 9.84 1.19 3.27
CA ASP A 87 10.48 1.30 1.94
C ASP A 87 9.52 1.93 0.93
N SER A 88 8.20 1.72 1.08
CA SER A 88 7.14 2.42 0.36
C SER A 88 6.04 2.88 1.30
N ILE A 89 5.37 3.95 0.89
CA ILE A 89 4.20 4.49 1.58
C ILE A 89 3.12 4.74 0.53
N THR A 90 1.98 4.07 0.71
CA THR A 90 0.79 4.20 -0.12
C THR A 90 -0.29 4.94 0.66
N PHE A 91 -0.82 6.00 0.07
CA PHE A 91 -1.95 6.76 0.63
C PHE A 91 -3.18 6.65 -0.27
N HIS A 92 -4.36 6.86 0.28
CA HIS A 92 -5.61 6.90 -0.46
C HIS A 92 -5.85 8.28 -1.07
N ILE A 93 -6.27 8.31 -2.35
CA ILE A 93 -6.63 9.56 -3.03
C ILE A 93 -7.75 10.32 -2.30
N GLU A 94 -8.65 9.58 -1.65
CA GLU A 94 -9.78 10.14 -0.89
C GLU A 94 -9.38 10.73 0.46
N ALA A 95 -8.13 10.56 0.88
CA ALA A 95 -7.64 11.03 2.19
C ALA A 95 -7.03 12.45 2.14
N THR A 96 -6.97 13.09 0.97
CA THR A 96 -6.33 14.40 0.81
C THR A 96 -6.94 15.19 -0.34
N ASP A 97 -6.98 16.51 -0.19
CA ASP A 97 -7.33 17.45 -1.26
C ASP A 97 -6.09 17.88 -2.08
N ASP A 98 -4.87 17.58 -1.59
CA ASP A 98 -3.60 17.88 -2.28
C ASP A 98 -2.70 16.63 -2.39
N PRO A 99 -2.97 15.73 -3.33
CA PRO A 99 -2.15 14.54 -3.54
C PRO A 99 -0.69 14.84 -3.92
N ASN A 100 -0.42 15.98 -4.58
CA ASN A 100 0.95 16.34 -4.95
C ASN A 100 1.82 16.60 -3.72
N SER A 101 1.30 17.29 -2.72
CA SER A 101 2.02 17.55 -1.47
C SER A 101 2.41 16.24 -0.76
N ILE A 102 1.49 15.26 -0.72
CA ILE A 102 1.77 13.95 -0.12
C ILE A 102 2.84 13.18 -0.91
N ILE A 103 2.74 13.18 -2.25
CA ILE A 103 3.71 12.55 -3.15
C ILE A 103 5.11 13.13 -2.91
N ASP A 104 5.22 14.46 -2.89
CA ASP A 104 6.50 15.14 -2.70
C ASP A 104 7.07 14.89 -1.30
N LEU A 105 6.22 14.86 -0.28
CA LEU A 105 6.63 14.54 1.08
C LEU A 105 7.18 13.11 1.19
N ILE A 106 6.49 12.11 0.62
CA ILE A 106 6.97 10.71 0.63
C ILE A 106 8.32 10.60 -0.08
N LYS A 107 8.48 11.25 -1.25
CA LYS A 107 9.75 11.28 -1.99
C LYS A 107 10.86 11.93 -1.20
N SER A 108 10.57 13.05 -0.53
CA SER A 108 11.56 13.76 0.28
C SER A 108 12.08 12.92 1.45
N CYS A 109 11.27 11.98 1.93
CA CYS A 109 11.65 11.00 2.96
C CYS A 109 12.43 9.79 2.39
N GLY A 110 12.64 9.71 1.07
CA GLY A 110 13.37 8.61 0.43
C GLY A 110 12.57 7.32 0.22
N CYS A 111 11.25 7.35 0.43
CA CYS A 111 10.36 6.21 0.22
C CYS A 111 9.80 6.17 -1.21
N LYS A 112 9.44 4.97 -1.66
CA LYS A 112 8.62 4.78 -2.86
C LYS A 112 7.21 5.28 -2.60
N VAL A 113 6.59 5.84 -3.64
CA VAL A 113 5.24 6.42 -3.54
C VAL A 113 4.21 5.47 -4.11
N GLY A 114 3.24 5.08 -3.29
CA GLY A 114 2.03 4.42 -3.75
C GLY A 114 0.81 5.34 -3.64
N ILE A 115 -0.13 5.17 -4.56
CA ILE A 115 -1.46 5.78 -4.49
C ILE A 115 -2.52 4.70 -4.53
N SER A 116 -3.51 4.79 -3.66
CA SER A 116 -4.62 3.84 -3.57
C SER A 116 -5.95 4.53 -3.82
N LEU A 117 -6.96 3.73 -4.15
CA LEU A 117 -8.34 4.19 -4.34
C LEU A 117 -9.33 3.12 -3.89
N LYS A 118 -10.42 3.56 -3.24
CA LYS A 118 -11.51 2.69 -2.81
C LYS A 118 -12.22 2.06 -4.02
N PRO A 119 -12.96 0.95 -3.83
CA PRO A 119 -13.62 0.25 -4.93
C PRO A 119 -14.59 1.10 -5.76
N LYS A 120 -15.18 2.13 -5.16
CA LYS A 120 -16.15 3.03 -5.82
C LYS A 120 -15.53 4.27 -6.44
N THR A 121 -14.29 4.62 -6.08
CA THR A 121 -13.60 5.81 -6.60
C THR A 121 -13.17 5.58 -8.05
N PRO A 122 -13.49 6.48 -8.98
CA PRO A 122 -13.11 6.34 -10.38
C PRO A 122 -11.59 6.31 -10.58
N LEU A 123 -11.10 5.55 -11.56
CA LEU A 123 -9.67 5.56 -11.94
C LEU A 123 -9.21 6.95 -12.39
N SER A 124 -10.10 7.75 -13.02
CA SER A 124 -9.82 9.11 -13.44
C SER A 124 -9.20 9.99 -12.36
N ASP A 125 -9.53 9.72 -11.10
CA ASP A 125 -9.09 10.55 -9.97
C ASP A 125 -7.59 10.39 -9.67
N ILE A 126 -6.99 9.25 -10.06
CA ILE A 126 -5.56 8.99 -9.87
C ILE A 126 -4.72 9.19 -11.13
N LEU A 127 -5.33 9.19 -12.33
CA LEU A 127 -4.60 9.29 -13.61
C LEU A 127 -3.61 10.47 -13.66
N PRO A 128 -3.95 11.69 -13.16
CA PRO A 128 -3.04 12.83 -13.21
C PRO A 128 -1.74 12.64 -12.41
N PHE A 129 -1.69 11.66 -11.51
CA PHE A 129 -0.58 11.44 -10.59
C PHE A 129 0.33 10.27 -10.99
N LEU A 130 -0.07 9.45 -11.98
CA LEU A 130 0.64 8.20 -12.33
C LEU A 130 2.08 8.40 -12.77
N GLU A 131 2.42 9.54 -13.38
CA GLU A 131 3.80 9.87 -13.71
C GLU A 131 4.68 10.13 -12.48
N LYS A 132 4.07 10.40 -11.33
CA LYS A 132 4.77 10.81 -10.11
C LYS A 132 4.88 9.70 -9.08
N VAL A 133 4.16 8.57 -9.27
CA VAL A 133 4.12 7.47 -8.31
C VAL A 133 4.89 6.25 -8.81
N ASP A 134 5.24 5.34 -7.91
CA ASP A 134 5.90 4.07 -8.21
C ASP A 134 4.91 2.89 -8.23
N LEU A 135 3.74 3.05 -7.60
CA LEU A 135 2.78 1.99 -7.37
C LEU A 135 1.34 2.52 -7.33
N VAL A 136 0.42 1.76 -7.90
CA VAL A 136 -1.02 1.93 -7.70
C VAL A 136 -1.57 0.71 -6.97
N LEU A 137 -2.19 0.93 -5.82
CA LEU A 137 -2.88 -0.11 -5.05
C LEU A 137 -4.37 -0.08 -5.38
N VAL A 138 -4.86 -1.11 -6.04
CA VAL A 138 -6.28 -1.30 -6.36
C VAL A 138 -6.92 -2.12 -5.26
N MET A 139 -7.85 -1.51 -4.53
CA MET A 139 -8.65 -2.22 -3.54
C MET A 139 -9.61 -3.18 -4.23
N SER A 140 -9.55 -4.46 -3.86
CA SER A 140 -10.47 -5.50 -4.32
C SER A 140 -11.52 -5.90 -3.28
N VAL A 141 -11.48 -5.24 -2.13
CA VAL A 141 -12.47 -5.26 -1.05
C VAL A 141 -12.68 -3.84 -0.53
N GLU A 142 -13.70 -3.58 0.28
CA GLU A 142 -13.79 -2.31 1.01
C GLU A 142 -12.66 -2.26 2.06
N PRO A 143 -11.87 -1.15 2.11
CA PRO A 143 -10.79 -1.04 3.08
C PRO A 143 -11.32 -1.08 4.53
N GLY A 144 -10.54 -1.69 5.45
CA GLY A 144 -10.84 -1.72 6.88
C GLY A 144 -10.76 -3.08 7.55
N PHE A 145 -11.05 -4.18 6.87
CA PHE A 145 -11.00 -5.53 7.44
C PHE A 145 -10.48 -6.55 6.43
N GLY A 146 -9.73 -7.53 6.92
CA GLY A 146 -9.33 -8.71 6.13
C GLY A 146 -10.45 -9.74 5.99
N GLY A 147 -10.26 -10.72 5.08
CA GLY A 147 -11.16 -11.86 4.92
C GLY A 147 -12.49 -11.56 4.25
N GLN A 148 -12.61 -10.45 3.56
CA GLN A 148 -13.81 -10.07 2.80
C GLN A 148 -13.88 -10.79 1.45
N GLY A 149 -15.09 -10.85 0.87
CA GLY A 149 -15.28 -11.38 -0.47
C GLY A 149 -14.72 -10.46 -1.55
N PHE A 150 -13.98 -11.03 -2.49
CA PHE A 150 -13.39 -10.31 -3.62
C PHE A 150 -14.49 -9.59 -4.45
N ILE A 151 -14.25 -8.33 -4.81
CA ILE A 151 -15.15 -7.52 -5.65
C ILE A 151 -14.79 -7.77 -7.13
N PRO A 152 -15.63 -8.49 -7.93
CA PRO A 152 -15.28 -8.87 -9.31
C PRO A 152 -14.93 -7.71 -10.24
N LYS A 153 -15.56 -6.55 -10.04
CA LYS A 153 -15.26 -5.31 -10.81
C LYS A 153 -13.81 -4.83 -10.67
N SER A 154 -13.08 -5.28 -9.67
CA SER A 154 -11.67 -4.95 -9.52
C SER A 154 -10.82 -5.47 -10.69
N ASN A 155 -11.24 -6.59 -11.32
CA ASN A 155 -10.57 -7.10 -12.52
C ASN A 155 -10.62 -6.09 -13.68
N ASP A 156 -11.80 -5.52 -13.94
CA ASP A 156 -11.98 -4.55 -15.02
C ASP A 156 -11.13 -3.30 -14.77
N ARG A 157 -11.07 -2.86 -13.50
CA ARG A 157 -10.25 -1.71 -13.09
C ARG A 157 -8.75 -1.97 -13.28
N ILE A 158 -8.28 -3.17 -12.92
CA ILE A 158 -6.87 -3.57 -13.12
C ILE A 158 -6.53 -3.59 -14.61
N LEU A 159 -7.42 -4.14 -15.45
CA LEU A 159 -7.23 -4.18 -16.90
C LEU A 159 -7.22 -2.78 -17.51
N GLU A 160 -8.14 -1.90 -17.11
CA GLU A 160 -8.23 -0.51 -17.55
C GLU A 160 -6.95 0.26 -17.14
N LEU A 161 -6.53 0.14 -15.88
CA LEU A 161 -5.30 0.76 -15.40
C LEU A 161 -4.07 0.25 -16.17
N LYS A 162 -3.95 -1.07 -16.37
CA LYS A 162 -2.83 -1.65 -17.12
C LYS A 162 -2.79 -1.15 -18.56
N LYS A 163 -3.95 -1.06 -19.21
CA LYS A 163 -4.06 -0.49 -20.54
C LYS A 163 -3.58 0.96 -20.57
N TYR A 164 -4.05 1.78 -19.63
CA TYR A 164 -3.65 3.19 -19.52
C TYR A 164 -2.13 3.33 -19.31
N LEU A 165 -1.54 2.55 -18.41
CA LEU A 165 -0.10 2.58 -18.15
C LEU A 165 0.71 2.24 -19.42
N ASN A 166 0.30 1.22 -20.15
CA ASN A 166 0.97 0.83 -21.40
C ASN A 166 0.85 1.91 -22.48
N GLU A 167 -0.32 2.51 -22.67
CA GLU A 167 -0.57 3.56 -23.67
C GLU A 167 0.20 4.85 -23.38
N ASN A 168 0.55 5.11 -22.12
CA ASN A 168 1.29 6.29 -21.67
C ASN A 168 2.76 6.03 -21.34
N CYS A 169 3.31 4.85 -21.69
CA CYS A 169 4.72 4.47 -21.43
C CYS A 169 5.09 4.51 -19.93
N LEU A 170 4.15 4.15 -19.06
CA LEU A 170 4.30 4.13 -17.61
C LEU A 170 4.53 2.72 -17.05
N ASP A 171 5.17 1.82 -17.80
CA ASP A 171 5.41 0.42 -17.42
C ASP A 171 6.23 0.25 -16.13
N ARG A 172 6.89 1.31 -15.67
CA ARG A 172 7.59 1.35 -14.38
C ARG A 172 6.66 1.35 -13.16
N VAL A 173 5.40 1.77 -13.35
CA VAL A 173 4.41 1.85 -12.26
C VAL A 173 3.87 0.44 -12.00
N LEU A 174 4.03 -0.02 -10.77
CA LEU A 174 3.51 -1.32 -10.35
C LEU A 174 2.01 -1.24 -10.09
N ILE A 175 1.29 -2.30 -10.41
CA ILE A 175 -0.10 -2.48 -9.98
C ILE A 175 -0.09 -3.51 -8.85
N GLN A 176 -0.52 -3.10 -7.68
CA GLN A 176 -0.76 -3.96 -6.52
C GLN A 176 -2.27 -4.15 -6.34
N VAL A 177 -2.67 -5.30 -5.83
CA VAL A 177 -4.06 -5.60 -5.49
C VAL A 177 -4.10 -6.01 -4.03
N ASP A 178 -5.04 -5.44 -3.29
CA ASP A 178 -5.28 -5.74 -1.89
C ASP A 178 -6.73 -6.19 -1.69
N GLY A 179 -6.88 -7.31 -0.92
CA GLY A 179 -8.16 -7.91 -0.59
C GLY A 179 -8.20 -9.43 -0.57
#